data_80e1ba6e5fc1a9f117aa5f82ac5f7e33
#
_entry.id   80e1ba6e5fc1a9f117aa5f82ac5f7e33
#
_cell.length_a   1.000
_cell.length_b   1.000
_cell.length_c   1.000
_cell.angle_alpha   90.00
_cell.angle_beta   90.00
_cell.angle_gamma   90.00
#
_symmetry.space_group_name_H-M   'P 1'
#
loop_
_entity.id
_entity.type
_entity.pdbx_description
1 polymer ?
#
loop_
_entity_poly.entity_id
_entity_poly.type
_entity_poly.pdbx_seq_one_letter_code
_entity_poly.pdbx_strand_id
1 'polypeptide(L)'
;MLFRSGRAILLGEQIAPGGIRRDVQLKGSGRTPFSRSGDGRAALGPMLREAIVGEAMHALGIPTTRGLAVVATGEAVYRERPLPGAILTRVASSHLRVGTFQYAAALGRRDLLEALLAHAIARHDPDLADADDPAAAFLERVVDRQAALVARWMAVGFVHGVMNTDN
;
A
#
# COMPACT_ATOMS: atom_id res chain seq x y z
N MET A 1 -4.01 6.17 13.17
CA MET A 1 -2.76 6.00 12.39
C MET A 1 -2.98 6.56 10.99
N LEU A 2 -2.24 7.60 10.62
CA LEU A 2 -2.45 8.33 9.36
C LEU A 2 -1.47 7.77 8.30
N PHE A 3 -1.99 6.96 7.38
CA PHE A 3 -1.21 6.47 6.25
C PHE A 3 -1.14 7.55 5.17
N ARG A 4 0.08 7.90 4.76
CA ARG A 4 0.31 8.90 3.71
C ARG A 4 -0.03 8.31 2.34
N SER A 5 -1.25 8.54 1.89
CA SER A 5 -1.64 8.25 0.51
C SER A 5 -2.51 9.39 -0.02
N GLY A 6 -2.07 10.01 -1.10
CA GLY A 6 -2.78 11.15 -1.71
C GLY A 6 -4.16 10.79 -2.30
N ARG A 7 -4.49 9.50 -2.44
CA ARG A 7 -5.73 9.02 -3.07
C ARG A 7 -6.31 7.79 -2.42
N ALA A 8 -5.80 7.37 -1.25
CA ALA A 8 -6.26 6.14 -0.63
C ALA A 8 -6.58 6.35 0.85
N ILE A 9 -7.72 5.81 1.27
CA ILE A 9 -8.26 5.90 2.61
C ILE A 9 -8.33 4.50 3.20
N LEU A 10 -7.63 4.26 4.31
CA LEU A 10 -7.75 3.02 5.06
C LEU A 10 -9.12 3.01 5.78
N LEU A 11 -9.92 2.00 5.51
CA LEU A 11 -11.20 1.80 6.19
C LEU A 11 -11.02 1.12 7.54
N GLY A 12 -10.06 0.20 7.63
CA GLY A 12 -9.80 -0.57 8.82
C GLY A 12 -9.19 -1.92 8.49
N GLU A 13 -9.24 -2.81 9.47
CA GLU A 13 -8.72 -4.16 9.40
C GLU A 13 -9.87 -5.18 9.45
N GLN A 14 -9.76 -6.21 8.63
CA GLN A 14 -10.64 -7.38 8.65
C GLN A 14 -9.85 -8.57 9.17
N ILE A 15 -10.40 -9.27 10.15
CA ILE A 15 -9.88 -10.55 10.60
C ILE A 15 -10.69 -11.64 9.90
N ALA A 16 -10.02 -12.38 9.01
CA ALA A 16 -10.61 -13.50 8.29
C ALA A 16 -10.74 -14.74 9.20
N PRO A 17 -11.57 -15.73 8.85
CA PRO A 17 -11.55 -17.03 9.51
C PRO A 17 -10.13 -17.61 9.55
N GLY A 18 -9.68 -18.10 10.70
CA GLY A 18 -8.29 -18.54 10.89
C GLY A 18 -7.33 -17.44 11.39
N GLY A 19 -7.83 -16.25 11.74
CA GLY A 19 -7.04 -15.21 12.41
C GLY A 19 -6.18 -14.35 11.47
N ILE A 20 -6.28 -14.55 10.15
CA ILE A 20 -5.51 -13.76 9.18
C ILE A 20 -6.06 -12.34 9.14
N ARG A 21 -5.22 -11.37 9.50
CA ARG A 21 -5.55 -9.94 9.48
C ARG A 21 -5.25 -9.32 8.12
N ARG A 22 -6.18 -8.55 7.60
CA ARG A 22 -6.07 -7.83 6.31
C ARG A 22 -6.50 -6.39 6.48
N ASP A 23 -5.76 -5.48 5.88
CA ASP A 23 -6.16 -4.08 5.72
C ASP A 23 -7.10 -3.95 4.53
N VAL A 24 -8.17 -3.16 4.71
CA VAL A 24 -9.09 -2.77 3.64
C VAL A 24 -8.97 -1.28 3.36
N GLN A 25 -8.71 -0.93 2.12
CA GLN A 25 -8.43 0.45 1.72
C GLN A 25 -9.19 0.81 0.44
N LEU A 26 -9.77 2.01 0.39
CA LEU A 26 -10.34 2.59 -0.83
C LEU A 26 -9.29 3.45 -1.54
N LYS A 27 -9.17 3.29 -2.85
CA LYS A 27 -8.32 4.14 -3.70
C LYS A 27 -9.17 4.86 -4.73
N GLY A 28 -9.02 6.19 -4.80
CA GLY A 28 -9.78 7.03 -5.72
C GLY A 28 -11.07 7.57 -5.16
N SER A 29 -11.34 7.42 -3.84
CA SER A 29 -12.58 7.80 -3.17
C SER A 29 -12.68 9.29 -2.78
N GLY A 30 -11.70 10.10 -3.15
CA GLY A 30 -11.70 11.54 -2.86
C GLY A 30 -10.46 11.99 -2.10
N ARG A 31 -10.50 13.24 -1.66
CA ARG A 31 -9.38 13.89 -0.96
C ARG A 31 -9.06 13.25 0.38
N THR A 32 -7.77 13.18 0.65
CA THR A 32 -7.22 12.85 1.98
C THR A 32 -6.38 14.02 2.47
N PRO A 33 -5.99 14.08 3.75
CA PRO A 33 -5.05 15.08 4.26
C PRO A 33 -3.72 15.11 3.49
N PHE A 34 -3.42 14.08 2.70
CA PHE A 34 -2.18 13.92 1.95
C PHE A 34 -2.33 14.13 0.44
N SER A 35 -3.49 14.56 -0.03
CA SER A 35 -3.78 14.71 -1.48
C SER A 35 -3.04 15.87 -2.13
N ARG A 36 -2.32 16.71 -1.36
CA ARG A 36 -1.67 17.94 -1.85
C ARG A 36 -2.70 18.80 -2.61
N SER A 37 -2.43 19.15 -3.88
CA SER A 37 -3.36 19.84 -4.76
C SER A 37 -4.31 18.92 -5.53
N GLY A 38 -4.17 17.60 -5.41
CA GLY A 38 -4.99 16.64 -6.14
C GLY A 38 -6.41 16.48 -5.58
N ASP A 39 -7.33 16.02 -6.43
CA ASP A 39 -8.73 15.74 -6.07
C ASP A 39 -8.91 14.41 -5.30
N GLY A 40 -7.88 13.58 -5.22
CA GLY A 40 -7.94 12.26 -4.58
C GLY A 40 -8.78 11.22 -5.35
N ARG A 41 -9.31 11.58 -6.51
CA ARG A 41 -10.16 10.74 -7.36
C ARG A 41 -9.32 9.93 -8.35
N ALA A 42 -9.91 8.86 -8.88
CA ALA A 42 -9.26 8.02 -9.87
C ALA A 42 -10.20 7.73 -11.05
N ALA A 43 -9.61 7.67 -12.25
CA ALA A 43 -10.34 7.25 -13.43
C ALA A 43 -10.45 5.72 -13.51
N LEU A 44 -11.50 5.22 -14.15
CA LEU A 44 -11.82 3.80 -14.26
C LEU A 44 -10.69 2.97 -14.87
N GLY A 45 -10.09 3.43 -15.97
CA GLY A 45 -9.03 2.70 -16.66
C GLY A 45 -7.84 2.33 -15.77
N PRO A 46 -7.22 3.29 -15.04
CA PRO A 46 -6.17 2.99 -14.06
C PRO A 46 -6.61 2.04 -12.94
N MET A 47 -7.84 2.11 -12.46
CA MET A 47 -8.34 1.23 -11.40
C MET A 47 -8.52 -0.21 -11.88
N LEU A 48 -9.06 -0.38 -13.10
CA LEU A 48 -9.15 -1.70 -13.74
C LEU A 48 -7.77 -2.29 -14.01
N ARG A 49 -6.82 -1.48 -14.51
CA ARG A 49 -5.44 -1.94 -14.74
C ARG A 49 -4.80 -2.43 -13.45
N GLU A 50 -4.93 -1.68 -12.36
CA GLU A 50 -4.38 -2.08 -11.06
C GLU A 50 -5.00 -3.39 -10.56
N ALA A 51 -6.31 -3.56 -10.69
CA ALA A 51 -7.00 -4.78 -10.31
C ALA A 51 -6.55 -5.98 -11.18
N ILE A 52 -6.54 -5.84 -12.51
CA ILE A 52 -6.16 -6.90 -13.43
C ILE A 52 -4.70 -7.32 -13.23
N VAL A 53 -3.78 -6.37 -13.15
CA VAL A 53 -2.35 -6.66 -12.93
C VAL A 53 -2.14 -7.27 -11.53
N GLY A 54 -2.84 -6.79 -10.52
CA GLY A 54 -2.78 -7.37 -9.17
C GLY A 54 -3.22 -8.84 -9.16
N GLU A 55 -4.33 -9.19 -9.83
CA GLU A 55 -4.79 -10.57 -9.94
C GLU A 55 -3.84 -11.45 -10.76
N ALA A 56 -3.28 -10.92 -11.85
CA ALA A 56 -2.28 -11.62 -12.64
C ALA A 56 -1.01 -11.93 -11.82
N MET A 57 -0.49 -10.95 -11.06
CA MET A 57 0.65 -11.14 -10.18
C MET A 57 0.37 -12.19 -9.10
N HIS A 58 -0.83 -12.15 -8.51
CA HIS A 58 -1.25 -13.16 -7.54
C HIS A 58 -1.28 -14.58 -8.16
N ALA A 59 -1.84 -14.72 -9.35
CA ALA A 59 -1.89 -15.99 -10.06
C ALA A 59 -0.50 -16.55 -10.40
N LEU A 60 0.48 -15.66 -10.61
CA LEU A 60 1.90 -16.01 -10.80
C LEU A 60 2.63 -16.31 -9.48
N GLY A 61 1.96 -16.27 -8.33
CA GLY A 61 2.56 -16.47 -7.01
C GLY A 61 3.44 -15.30 -6.54
N ILE A 62 3.32 -14.13 -7.18
CA ILE A 62 4.06 -12.92 -6.81
C ILE A 62 3.26 -12.16 -5.76
N PRO A 63 3.87 -11.82 -4.59
CA PRO A 63 3.20 -11.03 -3.55
C PRO A 63 2.70 -9.69 -4.10
N THR A 64 1.43 -9.40 -3.86
CA THR A 64 0.78 -8.19 -4.36
C THR A 64 -0.42 -7.80 -3.51
N THR A 65 -0.82 -6.53 -3.58
CA THR A 65 -2.12 -6.07 -3.08
C THR A 65 -3.24 -6.61 -3.98
N ARG A 66 -4.31 -7.12 -3.37
CA ARG A 66 -5.47 -7.66 -4.11
C ARG A 66 -6.53 -6.58 -4.34
N GLY A 67 -7.16 -6.63 -5.50
CA GLY A 67 -8.33 -5.84 -5.80
C GLY A 67 -9.62 -6.60 -5.43
N LEU A 68 -10.36 -6.11 -4.44
CA LEU A 68 -11.63 -6.74 -4.06
C LEU A 68 -12.76 -6.34 -5.01
N ALA A 69 -12.82 -5.05 -5.36
CA ALA A 69 -13.84 -4.50 -6.25
C ALA A 69 -13.36 -3.23 -6.94
N VAL A 70 -13.80 -3.01 -8.17
CA VAL A 70 -13.72 -1.72 -8.87
C VAL A 70 -15.14 -1.25 -9.13
N VAL A 71 -15.50 -0.11 -8.59
CA VAL A 71 -16.86 0.46 -8.69
C VAL A 71 -16.79 1.77 -9.45
N ALA A 72 -17.55 1.88 -10.55
CA ALA A 72 -17.74 3.15 -11.25
C ALA A 72 -18.60 4.09 -10.37
N THR A 73 -18.14 5.35 -10.25
CA THR A 73 -18.85 6.32 -9.37
C THR A 73 -20.03 7.02 -10.03
N GLY A 74 -20.16 6.92 -11.35
CA GLY A 74 -21.12 7.70 -12.11
C GLY A 74 -20.68 9.16 -12.34
N GLU A 75 -19.59 9.61 -11.73
CA GLU A 75 -19.05 10.97 -11.85
C GLU A 75 -17.85 11.00 -12.80
N ALA A 76 -17.66 12.17 -13.44
CA ALA A 76 -16.47 12.41 -14.24
C ALA A 76 -15.27 12.81 -13.38
N VAL A 77 -14.11 12.31 -13.72
CA VAL A 77 -12.81 12.73 -13.18
C VAL A 77 -12.07 13.51 -14.27
N TYR A 78 -11.78 14.77 -14.00
CA TYR A 78 -11.15 15.66 -14.96
C TYR A 78 -9.62 15.48 -14.92
N ARG A 79 -9.05 15.17 -16.10
CA ARG A 79 -7.61 15.11 -16.38
C ARG A 79 -7.35 15.99 -17.62
N GLU A 80 -6.67 15.51 -18.63
CA GLU A 80 -6.61 16.16 -19.94
C GLU A 80 -8.00 16.23 -20.61
N ARG A 81 -8.85 15.27 -20.27
CA ARG A 81 -10.25 15.21 -20.68
C ARG A 81 -11.09 14.59 -19.55
N PRO A 82 -12.43 14.75 -19.59
CA PRO A 82 -13.31 14.03 -18.67
C PRO A 82 -13.18 12.52 -18.88
N LEU A 83 -13.01 11.76 -17.79
CA LEU A 83 -12.91 10.30 -17.77
C LEU A 83 -13.91 9.75 -16.77
N PRO A 84 -14.49 8.56 -16.99
CA PRO A 84 -15.31 7.90 -15.99
C PRO A 84 -14.53 7.70 -14.68
N GLY A 85 -15.12 8.12 -13.57
CA GLY A 85 -14.55 7.94 -12.23
C GLY A 85 -14.80 6.54 -11.69
N ALA A 86 -13.86 6.06 -10.87
CA ALA A 86 -14.01 4.79 -10.17
C ALA A 86 -13.24 4.75 -8.84
N ILE A 87 -13.67 3.85 -7.98
CA ILE A 87 -13.02 3.51 -6.71
C ILE A 87 -12.60 2.05 -6.76
N LEU A 88 -11.35 1.80 -6.40
CA LEU A 88 -10.81 0.44 -6.20
C LEU A 88 -10.74 0.16 -4.70
N THR A 89 -11.38 -0.92 -4.26
CA THR A 89 -11.20 -1.49 -2.93
C THR A 89 -10.01 -2.43 -2.95
N ARG A 90 -8.98 -2.13 -2.14
CA ARG A 90 -7.76 -2.92 -2.01
C ARG A 90 -7.72 -3.67 -0.70
N VAL A 91 -7.17 -4.88 -0.75
CA VAL A 91 -6.95 -5.73 0.42
C VAL A 91 -5.49 -6.18 0.43
N ALA A 92 -4.82 -6.01 1.57
CA ALA A 92 -3.43 -6.41 1.75
C ALA A 92 -3.16 -6.89 3.17
N SER A 93 -2.02 -7.53 3.40
CA SER A 93 -1.55 -7.84 4.75
C SER A 93 -1.36 -6.56 5.57
N SER A 94 -0.96 -5.49 4.90
CA SER A 94 -0.86 -4.14 5.45
C SER A 94 -0.72 -3.15 4.29
N HIS A 95 -1.07 -1.87 4.55
CA HIS A 95 -0.79 -0.76 3.64
C HIS A 95 0.32 0.15 4.17
N LEU A 96 1.13 -0.33 5.11
CA LEU A 96 2.36 0.33 5.52
C LEU A 96 3.33 0.41 4.34
N ARG A 97 4.03 1.54 4.26
CA ARG A 97 5.02 1.82 3.21
C ARG A 97 6.24 2.49 3.83
N VAL A 98 7.34 2.48 3.11
CA VAL A 98 8.55 3.23 3.50
C VAL A 98 8.21 4.71 3.73
N GLY A 99 7.36 5.29 2.87
CA GLY A 99 6.88 6.67 3.01
C GLY A 99 6.12 6.96 4.31
N THR A 100 5.51 5.95 4.95
CA THR A 100 4.86 6.11 6.26
C THR A 100 5.91 6.41 7.34
N PHE A 101 7.04 5.69 7.32
CA PHE A 101 8.17 5.92 8.22
C PHE A 101 8.84 7.25 7.95
N GLN A 102 9.05 7.62 6.68
CA GLN A 102 9.58 8.93 6.30
C GLN A 102 8.71 10.07 6.81
N TYR A 103 7.39 9.92 6.74
CA TYR A 103 6.47 10.93 7.25
C TYR A 103 6.59 11.06 8.77
N ALA A 104 6.62 9.96 9.50
CA ALA A 104 6.81 9.97 10.96
C ALA A 104 8.14 10.63 11.34
N ALA A 105 9.22 10.30 10.63
CA ALA A 105 10.54 10.90 10.83
C ALA A 105 10.53 12.42 10.54
N ALA A 106 9.88 12.85 9.45
CA ALA A 106 9.79 14.26 9.07
C ALA A 106 8.99 15.14 10.06
N LEU A 107 8.14 14.51 10.87
CA LEU A 107 7.45 15.21 11.97
C LEU A 107 8.35 15.50 13.18
N GLY A 108 9.58 14.96 13.20
CA GLY A 108 10.49 15.05 14.35
C GLY A 108 9.98 14.32 15.61
N ARG A 109 8.98 13.48 15.47
CA ARG A 109 8.32 12.74 16.55
C ARG A 109 8.92 11.33 16.65
N ARG A 110 9.99 11.22 17.44
CA ARG A 110 10.68 9.96 17.68
C ARG A 110 9.77 8.90 18.30
N ASP A 111 8.94 9.30 19.25
CA ASP A 111 7.94 8.46 19.90
C ASP A 111 6.97 7.82 18.89
N LEU A 112 6.54 8.58 17.88
CA LEU A 112 5.66 8.10 16.81
C LEU A 112 6.40 7.11 15.89
N LEU A 113 7.67 7.38 15.58
CA LEU A 113 8.48 6.50 14.74
C LEU A 113 8.74 5.16 15.44
N GLU A 114 9.08 5.20 16.72
CA GLU A 114 9.28 3.99 17.54
C GLU A 114 7.98 3.17 17.66
N ALA A 115 6.85 3.80 17.91
CA ALA A 115 5.54 3.14 17.95
C ALA A 115 5.16 2.52 16.61
N LEU A 116 5.50 3.20 15.49
CA LEU A 116 5.26 2.68 14.14
C LEU A 116 6.15 1.46 13.85
N LEU A 117 7.41 1.49 14.26
CA LEU A 117 8.34 0.36 14.12
C LEU A 117 7.84 -0.84 14.93
N ALA A 118 7.51 -0.65 16.20
CA ALA A 118 6.98 -1.70 17.06
C ALA A 118 5.69 -2.32 16.47
N HIS A 119 4.79 -1.49 15.93
CA HIS A 119 3.60 -1.95 15.25
C HIS A 119 3.92 -2.77 13.99
N ALA A 120 4.88 -2.33 13.17
CA ALA A 120 5.27 -3.02 11.95
C ALA A 120 5.92 -4.38 12.24
N ILE A 121 6.81 -4.44 13.24
CA ILE A 121 7.42 -5.69 13.71
C ILE A 121 6.35 -6.65 14.22
N ALA A 122 5.50 -6.22 15.14
CA ALA A 122 4.43 -7.05 15.69
C ALA A 122 3.46 -7.56 14.61
N ARG A 123 3.29 -6.81 13.52
CA ARG A 123 2.39 -7.15 12.42
C ARG A 123 3.00 -8.13 11.43
N HIS A 124 4.28 -8.00 11.10
CA HIS A 124 4.90 -8.66 9.96
C HIS A 124 6.03 -9.61 10.32
N ASP A 125 6.74 -9.32 11.41
CA ASP A 125 7.95 -10.01 11.82
C ASP A 125 8.04 -10.11 13.36
N PRO A 126 7.03 -10.70 14.02
CA PRO A 126 6.99 -10.75 15.48
C PRO A 126 8.20 -11.47 16.10
N ASP A 127 8.88 -12.31 15.33
CA ASP A 127 10.12 -12.97 15.70
C ASP A 127 11.30 -12.00 15.90
N LEU A 128 11.21 -10.77 15.40
CA LEU A 128 12.25 -9.77 15.55
C LEU A 128 12.08 -8.89 16.81
N ALA A 129 11.00 -9.08 17.56
CA ALA A 129 10.72 -8.23 18.73
C ALA A 129 11.80 -8.35 19.81
N ASP A 130 12.44 -9.52 19.95
CA ASP A 130 13.46 -9.83 20.94
C ASP A 130 14.88 -9.85 20.34
N ALA A 131 15.08 -9.28 19.12
CA ALA A 131 16.40 -9.16 18.53
C ALA A 131 17.27 -8.13 19.29
N ASP A 132 18.59 -8.25 19.25
CA ASP A 132 19.50 -7.29 19.88
C ASP A 132 19.30 -5.86 19.34
N ASP A 133 19.06 -5.72 18.03
CA ASP A 133 18.64 -4.48 17.37
C ASP A 133 17.42 -4.76 16.46
N PRO A 134 16.20 -4.64 16.99
CA PRO A 134 14.99 -4.91 16.21
C PRO A 134 14.83 -3.98 15.01
N ALA A 135 15.36 -2.75 15.07
CA ALA A 135 15.26 -1.78 13.98
C ALA A 135 16.14 -2.18 12.79
N ALA A 136 17.40 -2.52 13.04
CA ALA A 136 18.31 -3.00 12.02
C ALA A 136 17.83 -4.32 11.41
N ALA A 137 17.43 -5.29 12.24
CA ALA A 137 16.90 -6.58 11.79
C ALA A 137 15.65 -6.42 10.92
N PHE A 138 14.73 -5.52 11.30
CA PHE A 138 13.54 -5.22 10.50
C PHE A 138 13.89 -4.57 9.16
N LEU A 139 14.85 -3.64 9.14
CA LEU A 139 15.32 -3.02 7.91
C LEU A 139 15.91 -4.06 6.95
N GLU A 140 16.78 -4.95 7.41
CA GLU A 140 17.34 -6.04 6.63
C GLU A 140 16.24 -6.93 6.04
N ARG A 141 15.25 -7.33 6.86
CA ARG A 141 14.10 -8.14 6.42
C ARG A 141 13.29 -7.44 5.32
N VAL A 142 13.10 -6.12 5.42
CA VAL A 142 12.42 -5.32 4.39
C VAL A 142 13.25 -5.26 3.10
N VAL A 143 14.56 -5.06 3.20
CA VAL A 143 15.48 -5.06 2.04
C VAL A 143 15.42 -6.38 1.30
N ASP A 144 15.51 -7.50 2.00
CA ASP A 144 15.45 -8.85 1.42
C ASP A 144 14.12 -9.10 0.68
N ARG A 145 13.00 -8.71 1.30
CA ARG A 145 11.68 -8.83 0.68
C ARG A 145 11.54 -7.98 -0.58
N GLN A 146 12.05 -6.76 -0.56
CA GLN A 146 12.03 -5.89 -1.74
C GLN A 146 12.93 -6.44 -2.85
N ALA A 147 14.13 -6.90 -2.54
CA ALA A 147 15.03 -7.52 -3.50
C ALA A 147 14.39 -8.76 -4.14
N ALA A 148 13.84 -9.66 -3.32
CA ALA A 148 13.16 -10.85 -3.81
C ALA A 148 11.92 -10.51 -4.67
N LEU A 149 11.15 -9.50 -4.30
CA LEU A 149 9.98 -9.06 -5.07
C LEU A 149 10.38 -8.50 -6.43
N VAL A 150 11.38 -7.62 -6.48
CA VAL A 150 11.86 -7.03 -7.74
C VAL A 150 12.46 -8.10 -8.64
N ALA A 151 13.20 -9.06 -8.10
CA ALA A 151 13.74 -10.19 -8.86
C ALA A 151 12.61 -11.01 -9.52
N ARG A 152 11.52 -11.27 -8.81
CA ARG A 152 10.33 -11.96 -9.35
C ARG A 152 9.64 -11.14 -10.44
N TRP A 153 9.52 -9.82 -10.28
CA TRP A 153 8.99 -8.95 -11.32
C TRP A 153 9.81 -9.04 -12.60
N MET A 154 11.14 -8.95 -12.47
CA MET A 154 12.06 -9.06 -13.63
C MET A 154 11.94 -10.42 -14.31
N ALA A 155 11.77 -11.50 -13.55
CA ALA A 155 11.63 -12.85 -14.10
C ALA A 155 10.38 -13.03 -14.97
N VAL A 156 9.31 -12.26 -14.74
CA VAL A 156 8.09 -12.28 -15.57
C VAL A 156 8.01 -11.11 -16.55
N GLY A 157 9.10 -10.35 -16.72
CA GLY A 157 9.18 -9.21 -17.63
C GLY A 157 8.40 -7.98 -17.17
N PHE A 158 8.03 -7.90 -15.88
CA PHE A 158 7.34 -6.73 -15.36
C PHE A 158 8.35 -5.66 -14.91
N VAL A 159 8.23 -4.47 -15.50
CA VAL A 159 9.00 -3.29 -15.12
C VAL A 159 8.07 -2.27 -14.49
N HIS A 160 8.23 -2.00 -13.20
CA HIS A 160 7.38 -1.07 -12.46
C HIS A 160 7.50 0.37 -12.99
N GLY A 161 8.68 0.80 -13.39
CA GLY A 161 8.96 2.09 -14.01
C GLY A 161 9.10 3.27 -13.03
N VAL A 162 8.45 3.24 -11.87
CA VAL A 162 8.51 4.29 -10.84
C VAL A 162 8.57 3.65 -9.46
N MET A 163 9.77 3.52 -8.92
CA MET A 163 9.98 3.05 -7.54
C MET A 163 10.24 4.25 -6.64
N ASN A 164 9.33 4.50 -5.73
CA ASN A 164 9.47 5.50 -4.68
C ASN A 164 8.94 4.96 -3.35
N THR A 165 9.08 5.73 -2.28
CA THR A 165 8.72 5.29 -0.93
C THR A 165 7.22 5.18 -0.65
N ASP A 166 6.39 5.60 -1.61
CA ASP A 166 4.93 5.48 -1.54
C ASP A 166 4.40 4.22 -2.30
N ASN A 167 5.29 3.45 -2.90
CA ASN A 167 4.94 2.21 -3.63
C ASN A 167 5.00 0.99 -2.74
#